data_2a0f326723b5a246065af9d01c45450e
#
_entry.id   2a0f326723b5a246065af9d01c45450e
#
_cell.length_a   1.000
_cell.length_b   1.000
_cell.length_c   1.000
_cell.angle_alpha   90.00
_cell.angle_beta   90.00
_cell.angle_gamma   90.00
#
_symmetry.space_group_name_H-M   'P 1'
#
loop_
_entity.id
_entity.type
_entity.pdbx_description
1 polymer ?
#
loop_
_entity_poly.entity_id
_entity_poly.type
_entity_poly.pdbx_seq_one_letter_code
_entity_poly.pdbx_strand_id
1 'polypeptide(L)'
;MTSDAAHSPSQAQWTVENLLDLFDVEPAGEGRFTAETGPAGEDDRQVVEGTQVLAQAIVAVAKRFPEKSVRSVSAVFARAVMVGAGPVELELDVVNEGRSTATAIVAAKQNGKRCITATVLTDVPTADVIRHHLPRPDVTSPQDANVSEMPMTGRQLRLVDVVDVNSPDEVGPPELYAWLHYDPIPTRDDLAKALIAYFTGHLGISTTMRAHEGIGTAQSHLTVSTAPMTVTVSFHEPFTWDGWLLYTHESTQVGAGMSYVRGAVHTESGELIASFGQDALIRPLRTTDTSIKEQSRL
;
A
#
# COMPACT_ATOMS: atom_id res chain seq x y z
N MET A 1 15.48 7.13 47.63
CA MET A 1 15.58 7.96 46.42
C MET A 1 15.16 7.10 45.25
N THR A 2 13.88 7.18 44.95
CA THR A 2 13.24 6.43 43.87
C THR A 2 13.40 7.25 42.60
N SER A 3 14.10 6.69 41.63
CA SER A 3 14.25 7.25 40.28
C SER A 3 12.90 7.18 39.57
N ASP A 4 12.29 8.33 39.36
CA ASP A 4 11.18 8.52 38.45
C ASP A 4 11.71 8.31 37.03
N ALA A 5 11.50 7.11 36.47
CA ALA A 5 11.62 6.89 35.04
C ALA A 5 10.44 7.61 34.37
N ALA A 6 10.70 8.75 33.76
CA ALA A 6 9.74 9.45 32.93
C ALA A 6 9.25 8.49 31.82
N HIS A 7 8.02 8.04 31.96
CA HIS A 7 7.29 7.38 30.87
C HIS A 7 7.20 8.41 29.74
N SER A 8 7.84 8.10 28.62
CA SER A 8 7.51 8.75 27.34
C SER A 8 6.01 8.62 27.10
N PRO A 9 5.32 9.66 26.63
CA PRO A 9 3.89 9.56 26.37
C PRO A 9 3.67 8.37 25.42
N SER A 10 2.79 7.44 25.81
CA SER A 10 2.34 6.35 24.97
C SER A 10 2.04 6.92 23.59
N GLN A 11 2.65 6.37 22.54
CA GLN A 11 2.30 6.71 21.16
C GLN A 11 0.79 6.64 21.07
N ALA A 12 0.14 7.76 20.77
CA ALA A 12 -1.30 7.78 20.53
C ALA A 12 -1.57 6.70 19.50
N GLN A 13 -2.41 5.74 19.84
CA GLN A 13 -2.65 4.58 19.01
C GLN A 13 -3.15 5.07 17.64
N TRP A 14 -2.39 4.83 16.59
CA TRP A 14 -2.71 5.25 15.23
C TRP A 14 -4.04 4.65 14.80
N THR A 15 -4.91 5.46 14.20
CA THR A 15 -6.27 5.04 13.82
C THR A 15 -6.48 5.08 12.31
N VAL A 16 -7.54 4.44 11.84
CA VAL A 16 -7.95 4.52 10.42
C VAL A 16 -8.31 5.95 10.03
N GLU A 17 -8.94 6.73 10.91
CA GLU A 17 -9.23 8.14 10.66
C GLU A 17 -7.94 8.94 10.44
N ASN A 18 -6.92 8.74 11.28
CA ASN A 18 -5.62 9.40 11.11
C ASN A 18 -4.97 9.03 9.76
N LEU A 19 -5.14 7.78 9.31
CA LEU A 19 -4.65 7.34 8.02
C LEU A 19 -5.41 8.00 6.87
N LEU A 20 -6.72 8.12 6.96
CA LEU A 20 -7.55 8.80 5.98
C LEU A 20 -7.23 10.30 5.90
N ASP A 21 -7.05 10.96 7.05
CA ASP A 21 -6.60 12.36 7.12
C ASP A 21 -5.22 12.54 6.47
N LEU A 22 -4.31 11.58 6.66
CA LEU A 22 -2.99 11.59 6.05
C LEU A 22 -3.04 11.45 4.52
N PHE A 23 -4.04 10.74 3.98
CA PHE A 23 -4.25 10.62 2.53
C PHE A 23 -4.91 11.87 1.94
N ASP A 24 -5.64 12.62 2.73
CA ASP A 24 -6.42 13.79 2.27
C ASP A 24 -5.53 15.02 2.09
N VAL A 25 -4.71 14.99 1.04
CA VAL A 25 -3.67 15.98 0.74
C VAL A 25 -4.24 17.39 0.53
N GLU A 26 -3.46 18.41 0.92
CA GLU A 26 -3.86 19.81 0.82
C GLU A 26 -3.40 20.49 -0.48
N PRO A 27 -4.26 21.26 -1.14
CA PRO A 27 -3.86 22.05 -2.30
C PRO A 27 -2.78 23.10 -1.94
N ALA A 28 -1.71 23.18 -2.74
CA ALA A 28 -0.58 24.10 -2.55
C ALA A 28 -0.31 24.96 -3.80
N GLY A 29 -1.34 25.19 -4.62
CA GLY A 29 -1.29 25.94 -5.88
C GLY A 29 -1.80 25.11 -7.05
N GLU A 30 -1.75 25.68 -8.25
CA GLU A 30 -2.24 24.99 -9.45
C GLU A 30 -1.41 23.73 -9.73
N GLY A 31 -2.08 22.58 -9.79
CA GLY A 31 -1.44 21.27 -10.00
C GLY A 31 -0.45 20.85 -8.91
N ARG A 32 -0.51 21.46 -7.73
CA ARG A 32 0.38 21.15 -6.61
C ARG A 32 -0.42 20.84 -5.35
N PHE A 33 0.10 19.86 -4.60
CA PHE A 33 -0.45 19.46 -3.31
C PHE A 33 0.69 19.21 -2.33
N THR A 34 0.39 19.30 -1.05
CA THR A 34 1.28 18.90 0.03
C THR A 34 0.64 17.77 0.83
N ALA A 35 1.48 16.88 1.34
CA ALA A 35 1.08 15.75 2.14
C ALA A 35 2.05 15.58 3.32
N GLU A 36 1.50 15.24 4.48
CA GLU A 36 2.28 14.90 5.66
C GLU A 36 2.86 13.48 5.55
N THR A 37 3.92 13.20 6.32
CA THR A 37 4.56 11.89 6.35
C THR A 37 3.96 10.94 7.37
N GLY A 38 3.17 11.45 8.30
CA GLY A 38 2.70 10.68 9.44
C GLY A 38 3.79 10.40 10.49
N PRO A 39 3.48 9.57 11.50
CA PRO A 39 4.44 9.16 12.53
C PRO A 39 5.44 8.13 11.99
N ALA A 40 6.54 7.92 12.72
CA ALA A 40 7.44 6.81 12.48
C ALA A 40 6.71 5.46 12.68
N GLY A 41 7.08 4.46 11.88
CA GLY A 41 6.58 3.09 12.05
C GLY A 41 6.99 2.47 13.39
N GLU A 42 6.35 1.37 13.77
CA GLU A 42 6.57 0.71 15.06
C GLU A 42 7.99 0.16 15.26
N ASP A 43 8.66 -0.14 14.16
CA ASP A 43 10.01 -0.68 14.11
C ASP A 43 11.10 0.42 14.11
N ASP A 44 10.78 1.64 14.56
CA ASP A 44 11.65 2.81 14.51
C ASP A 44 12.18 3.18 13.11
N ARG A 45 11.66 2.55 12.06
CA ARG A 45 12.01 2.94 10.69
C ARG A 45 11.47 4.34 10.40
N GLN A 46 12.39 5.21 10.03
CA GLN A 46 12.08 6.57 9.65
C GLN A 46 11.69 6.68 8.17
N VAL A 47 11.13 5.61 7.60
CA VAL A 47 10.74 5.52 6.18
C VAL A 47 9.24 5.45 6.07
N VAL A 48 8.67 6.33 5.24
CA VAL A 48 7.25 6.31 4.88
C VAL A 48 7.00 5.16 3.91
N GLU A 49 5.94 4.41 4.12
CA GLU A 49 5.53 3.37 3.17
C GLU A 49 5.26 3.96 1.78
N GLY A 50 5.83 3.35 0.74
CA GLY A 50 5.67 3.84 -0.63
C GLY A 50 4.21 3.92 -1.06
N THR A 51 3.38 2.97 -0.64
CA THR A 51 1.94 2.95 -0.94
C THR A 51 1.12 3.99 -0.18
N GLN A 52 1.64 4.56 0.91
CA GLN A 52 1.06 5.76 1.52
C GLN A 52 1.15 6.95 0.55
N VAL A 53 2.32 7.18 -0.04
CA VAL A 53 2.51 8.27 -1.00
C VAL A 53 1.76 7.98 -2.32
N LEU A 54 1.60 6.70 -2.69
CA LEU A 54 0.73 6.29 -3.79
C LEU A 54 -0.74 6.67 -3.51
N ALA A 55 -1.23 6.41 -2.30
CA ALA A 55 -2.58 6.79 -1.86
C ALA A 55 -2.78 8.31 -1.93
N GLN A 56 -1.81 9.08 -1.45
CA GLN A 56 -1.79 10.54 -1.54
C GLN A 56 -1.81 11.04 -3.00
N ALA A 57 -1.11 10.36 -3.91
CA ALA A 57 -1.15 10.68 -5.34
C ALA A 57 -2.53 10.42 -5.97
N ILE A 58 -3.22 9.35 -5.56
CA ILE A 58 -4.60 9.05 -5.96
C ILE A 58 -5.53 10.20 -5.56
N VAL A 59 -5.48 10.63 -4.30
CA VAL A 59 -6.33 11.71 -3.79
C VAL A 59 -6.00 13.06 -4.45
N ALA A 60 -4.72 13.37 -4.69
CA ALA A 60 -4.32 14.59 -5.39
C ALA A 60 -4.91 14.67 -6.81
N VAL A 61 -4.88 13.55 -7.55
CA VAL A 61 -5.44 13.50 -8.91
C VAL A 61 -6.96 13.53 -8.88
N ALA A 62 -7.62 12.87 -7.93
CA ALA A 62 -9.07 12.95 -7.76
C ALA A 62 -9.52 14.39 -7.44
N LYS A 63 -8.81 15.10 -6.58
CA LYS A 63 -9.08 16.53 -6.29
C LYS A 63 -8.88 17.44 -7.52
N ARG A 64 -7.92 17.10 -8.41
CA ARG A 64 -7.70 17.83 -9.66
C ARG A 64 -8.81 17.58 -10.69
N PHE A 65 -9.44 16.40 -10.69
CA PHE A 65 -10.49 16.00 -11.62
C PHE A 65 -11.75 15.53 -10.88
N PRO A 66 -12.46 16.39 -10.16
CA PRO A 66 -13.54 16.00 -9.24
C PRO A 66 -14.75 15.34 -9.94
N GLU A 67 -14.90 15.54 -11.25
CA GLU A 67 -15.97 14.93 -12.05
C GLU A 67 -15.61 13.53 -12.57
N LYS A 68 -14.41 13.04 -12.25
CA LYS A 68 -13.90 11.74 -12.71
C LYS A 68 -13.44 10.89 -11.52
N SER A 69 -13.55 9.61 -11.70
CA SER A 69 -13.08 8.62 -10.71
C SER A 69 -11.72 8.05 -11.13
N VAL A 70 -10.83 7.78 -10.19
CA VAL A 70 -9.52 7.17 -10.48
C VAL A 70 -9.76 5.72 -10.98
N ARG A 71 -9.24 5.43 -12.18
CA ARG A 71 -9.35 4.12 -12.83
C ARG A 71 -8.13 3.24 -12.60
N SER A 72 -6.96 3.82 -12.68
CA SER A 72 -5.72 3.09 -12.40
C SER A 72 -4.59 4.02 -11.99
N VAL A 73 -3.63 3.45 -11.27
CA VAL A 73 -2.38 4.10 -10.90
C VAL A 73 -1.23 3.13 -11.10
N SER A 74 -0.10 3.62 -11.61
CA SER A 74 1.15 2.87 -11.72
C SER A 74 2.29 3.74 -11.20
N ALA A 75 3.01 3.26 -10.18
CA ALA A 75 4.06 4.00 -9.51
C ALA A 75 5.41 3.28 -9.52
N VAL A 76 6.48 4.06 -9.60
CA VAL A 76 7.87 3.63 -9.41
C VAL A 76 8.42 4.34 -8.18
N PHE A 77 8.96 3.57 -7.25
CA PHE A 77 9.59 4.05 -6.02
C PHE A 77 11.10 4.19 -6.24
N ALA A 78 11.54 5.41 -6.54
CA ALA A 78 12.95 5.68 -6.86
C ALA A 78 13.79 6.02 -5.62
N ARG A 79 13.15 6.48 -4.54
CA ARG A 79 13.80 6.91 -3.30
C ARG A 79 12.82 6.84 -2.14
N ALA A 80 13.30 6.45 -0.96
CA ALA A 80 12.52 6.50 0.27
C ALA A 80 12.11 7.95 0.62
N VAL A 81 10.87 8.10 1.07
CA VAL A 81 10.39 9.29 1.77
C VAL A 81 10.67 9.09 3.25
N MET A 82 11.22 10.10 3.92
CA MET A 82 11.64 10.02 5.32
C MET A 82 10.64 10.72 6.23
N VAL A 83 10.28 10.06 7.31
CA VAL A 83 9.44 10.65 8.36
C VAL A 83 10.19 11.84 8.99
N GLY A 84 9.46 12.94 9.23
CA GLY A 84 10.02 14.12 9.89
C GLY A 84 11.03 14.94 9.08
N ALA A 85 11.33 14.54 7.84
CA ALA A 85 12.22 15.30 6.96
C ALA A 85 11.50 16.43 6.18
N GLY A 86 10.28 16.77 6.56
CA GLY A 86 9.43 17.76 5.91
C GLY A 86 8.31 17.10 5.07
N PRO A 87 7.35 17.89 4.60
CA PRO A 87 6.21 17.39 3.84
C PRO A 87 6.63 16.79 2.49
N VAL A 88 5.74 16.00 1.93
CA VAL A 88 5.83 15.51 0.54
C VAL A 88 5.12 16.51 -0.36
N GLU A 89 5.82 16.99 -1.35
CA GLU A 89 5.28 17.85 -2.41
C GLU A 89 4.85 16.98 -3.59
N LEU A 90 3.57 17.07 -3.98
CA LEU A 90 3.01 16.36 -5.13
C LEU A 90 2.81 17.37 -6.27
N GLU A 91 3.54 17.21 -7.36
CA GLU A 91 3.38 18.00 -8.57
C GLU A 91 2.70 17.16 -9.64
N LEU A 92 1.61 17.68 -10.20
CA LEU A 92 0.82 17.04 -11.23
C LEU A 92 1.15 17.65 -12.60
N ASP A 93 1.57 16.80 -13.53
CA ASP A 93 1.66 17.12 -14.95
C ASP A 93 0.49 16.47 -15.68
N VAL A 94 -0.45 17.31 -16.17
CA VAL A 94 -1.65 16.83 -16.87
C VAL A 94 -1.29 16.48 -18.31
N VAL A 95 -1.20 15.18 -18.59
CA VAL A 95 -0.86 14.66 -19.94
C VAL A 95 -2.03 14.82 -20.90
N ASN A 96 -3.26 14.56 -20.41
CA ASN A 96 -4.48 14.69 -21.18
C ASN A 96 -5.67 14.99 -20.26
N GLU A 97 -6.56 15.87 -20.70
CA GLU A 97 -7.82 16.17 -20.03
C GLU A 97 -8.95 16.20 -21.07
N GLY A 98 -9.56 15.02 -21.29
CA GLY A 98 -10.71 14.86 -22.17
C GLY A 98 -12.03 14.85 -21.40
N ARG A 99 -13.14 14.78 -22.12
CA ARG A 99 -14.49 14.72 -21.52
C ARG A 99 -14.69 13.50 -20.65
N SER A 100 -14.30 12.32 -21.14
CA SER A 100 -14.52 11.04 -20.43
C SER A 100 -13.31 10.55 -19.65
N THR A 101 -12.09 10.90 -20.05
CA THR A 101 -10.86 10.45 -19.41
C THR A 101 -9.91 11.60 -19.17
N ALA A 102 -9.10 11.49 -18.12
CA ALA A 102 -7.92 12.33 -17.94
C ALA A 102 -6.75 11.50 -17.42
N THR A 103 -5.54 11.94 -17.75
CA THR A 103 -4.29 11.30 -17.32
C THR A 103 -3.35 12.35 -16.76
N ALA A 104 -2.81 12.09 -15.57
CA ALA A 104 -1.78 12.91 -14.97
C ALA A 104 -0.57 12.07 -14.55
N ILE A 105 0.62 12.68 -14.66
CA ILE A 105 1.83 12.18 -14.02
C ILE A 105 2.01 12.94 -12.71
N VAL A 106 2.18 12.22 -11.62
CA VAL A 106 2.44 12.77 -10.29
C VAL A 106 3.91 12.57 -9.94
N ALA A 107 4.61 13.64 -9.65
CA ALA A 107 5.95 13.61 -9.10
C ALA A 107 5.88 13.92 -7.59
N ALA A 108 6.05 12.91 -6.74
CA ALA A 108 6.19 13.10 -5.31
C ALA A 108 7.64 13.41 -4.97
N LYS A 109 7.88 14.55 -4.31
CA LYS A 109 9.20 15.05 -3.93
C LYS A 109 9.27 15.30 -2.42
N GLN A 110 10.46 15.13 -1.87
CA GLN A 110 10.77 15.58 -0.52
C GLN A 110 12.13 16.29 -0.55
N ASN A 111 12.20 17.49 0.01
CA ASN A 111 13.40 18.35 -0.03
C ASN A 111 13.94 18.53 -1.46
N GLY A 112 13.05 18.75 -2.44
CA GLY A 112 13.36 18.94 -3.85
C GLY A 112 13.83 17.69 -4.60
N LYS A 113 13.92 16.53 -3.93
CA LYS A 113 14.32 15.25 -4.56
C LYS A 113 13.09 14.42 -4.89
N ARG A 114 13.00 13.95 -6.14
CA ARG A 114 11.93 13.05 -6.57
C ARG A 114 12.10 11.69 -5.89
N CYS A 115 11.05 11.28 -5.18
CA CYS A 115 10.97 10.00 -4.47
C CYS A 115 10.13 8.99 -5.22
N ILE A 116 8.98 9.43 -5.74
CA ILE A 116 8.02 8.58 -6.44
C ILE A 116 7.59 9.27 -7.73
N THR A 117 7.36 8.49 -8.77
CA THR A 117 6.65 8.93 -9.97
C THR A 117 5.47 8.00 -10.18
N ALA A 118 4.27 8.55 -10.32
CA ALA A 118 3.06 7.78 -10.59
C ALA A 118 2.36 8.32 -11.83
N THR A 119 1.80 7.43 -12.65
CA THR A 119 0.86 7.77 -13.71
C THR A 119 -0.52 7.36 -13.25
N VAL A 120 -1.48 8.29 -13.28
CA VAL A 120 -2.85 8.08 -12.84
C VAL A 120 -3.81 8.34 -13.98
N LEU A 121 -4.65 7.35 -14.29
CA LEU A 121 -5.75 7.46 -15.24
C LEU A 121 -7.07 7.65 -14.46
N THR A 122 -7.89 8.59 -14.92
CA THR A 122 -9.24 8.81 -14.42
C THR A 122 -10.26 8.65 -15.54
N ASP A 123 -11.47 8.23 -15.21
CA ASP A 123 -12.58 8.14 -16.16
C ASP A 123 -13.93 8.53 -15.55
N VAL A 124 -14.91 8.69 -16.42
CA VAL A 124 -16.33 8.79 -16.07
C VAL A 124 -16.97 7.43 -16.34
N PRO A 125 -17.57 6.77 -15.33
CA PRO A 125 -18.24 5.49 -15.53
C PRO A 125 -19.30 5.56 -16.62
N THR A 126 -19.39 4.54 -17.46
CA THR A 126 -20.35 4.41 -18.55
C THR A 126 -21.08 3.08 -18.48
N ALA A 127 -22.19 2.95 -19.22
CA ALA A 127 -22.93 1.69 -19.30
C ALA A 127 -22.09 0.58 -19.96
N ASP A 128 -22.23 -0.63 -19.47
CA ASP A 128 -21.55 -1.81 -19.99
C ASP A 128 -22.10 -2.23 -21.35
N VAL A 129 -21.19 -2.62 -22.24
CA VAL A 129 -21.51 -3.34 -23.48
C VAL A 129 -21.30 -4.84 -23.31
N ILE A 130 -20.31 -5.23 -22.54
CA ILE A 130 -19.96 -6.60 -22.14
C ILE A 130 -19.52 -6.57 -20.68
N ARG A 131 -19.73 -7.67 -19.95
CA ARG A 131 -19.35 -7.79 -18.54
C ARG A 131 -18.85 -9.19 -18.19
N HIS A 132 -17.73 -9.28 -17.54
CA HIS A 132 -17.24 -10.45 -16.83
C HIS A 132 -16.14 -10.05 -15.84
N HIS A 133 -15.94 -10.85 -14.81
CA HIS A 133 -14.82 -10.76 -13.88
C HIS A 133 -14.40 -12.15 -13.40
N LEU A 134 -13.18 -12.28 -12.89
CA LEU A 134 -12.75 -13.50 -12.21
C LEU A 134 -13.54 -13.65 -10.90
N PRO A 135 -14.03 -14.85 -10.59
CA PRO A 135 -14.74 -15.09 -9.33
C PRO A 135 -13.78 -14.94 -8.14
N ARG A 136 -14.32 -14.56 -7.01
CA ARG A 136 -13.60 -14.62 -5.74
C ARG A 136 -13.21 -16.08 -5.45
N PRO A 137 -11.97 -16.35 -5.03
CA PRO A 137 -11.57 -17.70 -4.58
C PRO A 137 -12.43 -18.15 -3.39
N ASP A 138 -12.72 -19.44 -3.35
CA ASP A 138 -13.38 -20.07 -2.20
C ASP A 138 -12.33 -20.35 -1.12
N VAL A 139 -12.31 -19.52 -0.10
CA VAL A 139 -11.35 -19.57 1.00
C VAL A 139 -12.07 -19.46 2.35
N THR A 140 -11.39 -19.85 3.42
CA THR A 140 -11.87 -19.72 4.81
C THR A 140 -12.44 -18.31 5.06
N SER A 141 -13.61 -18.27 5.71
CA SER A 141 -14.30 -17.00 6.00
C SER A 141 -13.47 -16.09 6.91
N PRO A 142 -13.71 -14.77 6.91
CA PRO A 142 -12.96 -13.87 7.78
C PRO A 142 -13.20 -14.17 9.27
N GLN A 143 -14.33 -14.77 9.66
CA GLN A 143 -14.63 -15.14 11.04
C GLN A 143 -13.77 -16.31 11.52
N ASP A 144 -13.43 -17.24 10.63
CA ASP A 144 -12.69 -18.46 10.91
C ASP A 144 -11.18 -18.36 10.58
N ALA A 145 -10.77 -17.31 9.83
CA ALA A 145 -9.38 -17.08 9.46
C ALA A 145 -8.53 -16.58 10.65
N ASN A 146 -7.22 -16.81 10.60
CA ASN A 146 -6.30 -16.49 11.68
C ASN A 146 -6.14 -14.98 11.87
N VAL A 147 -6.23 -14.51 13.11
CA VAL A 147 -5.96 -13.11 13.46
C VAL A 147 -4.49 -12.81 13.22
N SER A 148 -4.19 -11.76 12.48
CA SER A 148 -2.85 -11.24 12.32
C SER A 148 -2.75 -9.85 12.95
N GLU A 149 -1.73 -9.66 13.77
CA GLU A 149 -1.48 -8.37 14.40
C GLU A 149 -0.84 -7.42 13.38
N MET A 150 -1.59 -6.39 13.03
CA MET A 150 -1.07 -5.18 12.36
C MET A 150 -1.67 -3.99 13.12
N PRO A 151 -0.96 -3.46 14.13
CA PRO A 151 -1.53 -2.54 15.07
C PRO A 151 -1.95 -1.21 14.41
N MET A 152 -3.26 -1.02 14.38
CA MET A 152 -3.94 0.22 14.01
C MET A 152 -5.38 0.11 14.51
N THR A 153 -5.84 1.07 15.28
CA THR A 153 -7.23 1.10 15.74
C THR A 153 -8.18 1.24 14.55
N GLY A 154 -9.17 0.37 14.49
CA GLY A 154 -10.14 0.33 13.38
C GLY A 154 -9.71 -0.56 12.21
N ARG A 155 -8.52 -1.17 12.22
CA ARG A 155 -8.09 -2.14 11.22
C ARG A 155 -8.08 -3.55 11.80
N GLN A 156 -8.65 -4.50 11.08
CA GLN A 156 -8.56 -5.93 11.37
C GLN A 156 -7.99 -6.65 10.18
N LEU A 157 -6.97 -7.48 10.41
CA LEU A 157 -6.35 -8.34 9.41
C LEU A 157 -6.53 -9.79 9.81
N ARG A 158 -6.95 -10.64 8.88
CA ARG A 158 -7.08 -12.08 9.04
C ARG A 158 -6.35 -12.79 7.92
N LEU A 159 -5.50 -13.75 8.25
CA LEU A 159 -4.75 -14.54 7.27
C LEU A 159 -5.43 -15.91 7.08
N VAL A 160 -5.62 -16.28 5.82
CA VAL A 160 -6.20 -17.58 5.46
C VAL A 160 -5.08 -18.63 5.45
N ASP A 161 -5.25 -19.68 6.25
CA ASP A 161 -4.32 -20.83 6.32
C ASP A 161 -2.84 -20.46 6.62
N VAL A 162 -2.63 -19.30 7.26
CA VAL A 162 -1.32 -18.82 7.70
C VAL A 162 -1.46 -18.28 9.12
N VAL A 163 -0.56 -18.64 10.00
CA VAL A 163 -0.55 -18.18 11.40
C VAL A 163 0.34 -16.95 11.55
N ASP A 164 1.56 -17.02 11.02
CA ASP A 164 2.54 -15.93 11.14
C ASP A 164 3.37 -15.77 9.86
N VAL A 165 3.09 -14.72 9.09
CA VAL A 165 3.87 -14.37 7.88
C VAL A 165 5.32 -13.98 8.16
N ASN A 166 5.68 -13.72 9.42
CA ASN A 166 7.05 -13.36 9.79
C ASN A 166 7.91 -14.61 10.04
N SER A 167 7.28 -15.75 10.34
CA SER A 167 8.00 -16.98 10.67
C SER A 167 8.75 -17.54 9.45
N PRO A 168 10.05 -17.77 9.55
CA PRO A 168 10.83 -18.45 8.49
C PRO A 168 10.54 -19.94 8.40
N ASP A 169 9.86 -20.52 9.40
CA ASP A 169 9.54 -21.95 9.50
C ASP A 169 8.14 -22.27 8.94
N GLU A 170 7.31 -21.26 8.70
CA GLU A 170 5.97 -21.43 8.14
C GLU A 170 6.00 -21.43 6.62
N VAL A 171 6.38 -22.57 6.03
CA VAL A 171 6.49 -22.74 4.59
C VAL A 171 5.16 -23.15 3.98
N GLY A 172 4.81 -22.52 2.85
CA GLY A 172 3.58 -22.80 2.12
C GLY A 172 3.69 -22.46 0.62
N PRO A 173 2.61 -22.53 -0.15
CA PRO A 173 2.63 -22.12 -1.55
C PRO A 173 2.95 -20.62 -1.68
N PRO A 174 3.46 -20.16 -2.85
CA PRO A 174 3.74 -18.74 -3.10
C PRO A 174 2.45 -17.92 -3.31
N GLU A 175 1.48 -18.14 -2.45
CA GLU A 175 0.16 -17.53 -2.45
C GLU A 175 -0.19 -17.11 -1.02
N LEU A 176 -0.90 -16.00 -0.87
CA LEU A 176 -1.38 -15.51 0.41
C LEU A 176 -2.73 -14.84 0.23
N TYR A 177 -3.69 -15.23 1.06
CA TYR A 177 -5.02 -14.64 1.10
C TYR A 177 -5.22 -13.95 2.44
N ALA A 178 -5.68 -12.70 2.39
CA ALA A 178 -5.86 -11.88 3.57
C ALA A 178 -7.20 -11.16 3.54
N TRP A 179 -8.00 -11.35 4.58
CA TRP A 179 -9.19 -10.56 4.83
C TRP A 179 -8.82 -9.30 5.60
N LEU A 180 -9.31 -8.17 5.11
CA LEU A 180 -9.06 -6.86 5.69
C LEU A 180 -10.39 -6.14 5.94
N HIS A 181 -10.53 -5.58 7.13
CA HIS A 181 -11.66 -4.75 7.53
C HIS A 181 -11.16 -3.44 8.10
N TYR A 182 -11.82 -2.35 7.74
CA TYR A 182 -11.56 -1.01 8.29
C TYR A 182 -12.81 -0.43 8.93
N ASP A 183 -12.63 0.30 10.02
CA ASP A 183 -13.65 1.07 10.70
C ASP A 183 -13.03 2.40 11.16
N PRO A 184 -13.47 3.57 10.63
CA PRO A 184 -14.59 3.71 9.68
C PRO A 184 -14.23 3.31 8.26
N ILE A 185 -15.25 2.88 7.50
CA ILE A 185 -15.16 2.73 6.05
C ILE A 185 -15.31 4.11 5.40
N PRO A 186 -14.38 4.53 4.51
CA PRO A 186 -14.46 5.83 3.87
C PRO A 186 -15.64 5.92 2.90
N THR A 187 -16.38 7.04 2.94
CA THR A 187 -17.51 7.30 2.05
C THR A 187 -17.14 8.02 0.75
N ARG A 188 -15.97 8.65 0.71
CA ARG A 188 -15.44 9.30 -0.49
C ARG A 188 -14.74 8.26 -1.36
N ASP A 189 -15.04 8.26 -2.67
CA ASP A 189 -14.46 7.32 -3.66
C ASP A 189 -12.93 7.37 -3.70
N ASP A 190 -12.36 8.55 -3.68
CA ASP A 190 -10.91 8.75 -3.72
C ASP A 190 -10.21 8.21 -2.46
N LEU A 191 -10.78 8.42 -1.27
CA LEU A 191 -10.24 7.88 -0.03
C LEU A 191 -10.42 6.37 0.06
N ALA A 192 -11.54 5.81 -0.43
CA ALA A 192 -11.74 4.37 -0.50
C ALA A 192 -10.69 3.71 -1.40
N LYS A 193 -10.45 4.27 -2.58
CA LYS A 193 -9.42 3.80 -3.52
C LYS A 193 -8.00 3.98 -2.99
N ALA A 194 -7.74 5.09 -2.30
CA ALA A 194 -6.48 5.33 -1.63
C ALA A 194 -6.20 4.27 -0.56
N LEU A 195 -7.19 3.95 0.27
CA LEU A 195 -7.08 2.94 1.33
C LEU A 195 -6.91 1.52 0.75
N ILE A 196 -7.60 1.18 -0.34
CA ILE A 196 -7.41 -0.09 -1.05
C ILE A 196 -5.98 -0.15 -1.61
N ALA A 197 -5.52 0.88 -2.30
CA ALA A 197 -4.19 0.92 -2.89
C ALA A 197 -3.08 0.88 -1.83
N TYR A 198 -3.28 1.53 -0.69
CA TYR A 198 -2.35 1.50 0.43
C TYR A 198 -2.01 0.07 0.86
N PHE A 199 -3.02 -0.79 1.01
CA PHE A 199 -2.78 -2.15 1.48
C PHE A 199 -2.15 -3.07 0.41
N THR A 200 -2.24 -2.75 -0.88
CA THR A 200 -1.63 -3.58 -1.94
C THR A 200 -0.10 -3.71 -1.84
N GLY A 201 0.55 -2.81 -1.11
CA GLY A 201 2.00 -2.85 -0.87
C GLY A 201 2.44 -3.75 0.28
N HIS A 202 1.53 -4.23 1.12
CA HIS A 202 1.89 -4.88 2.38
C HIS A 202 2.29 -6.34 2.18
N LEU A 203 1.60 -7.23 1.78
CA LEU A 203 1.87 -8.67 1.87
C LEU A 203 2.66 -9.28 0.69
N GLY A 204 3.05 -8.49 -0.32
CA GLY A 204 3.70 -9.01 -1.52
C GLY A 204 5.06 -9.69 -1.25
N ILE A 205 5.89 -9.07 -0.41
CA ILE A 205 7.20 -9.62 -0.04
C ILE A 205 7.02 -10.88 0.81
N SER A 206 6.10 -10.87 1.77
CA SER A 206 5.76 -12.04 2.60
C SER A 206 5.28 -13.21 1.75
N THR A 207 4.41 -12.94 0.76
CA THR A 207 3.93 -13.95 -0.20
C THR A 207 5.08 -14.62 -0.95
N THR A 208 6.05 -13.81 -1.39
CA THR A 208 7.22 -14.33 -2.10
C THR A 208 8.11 -15.18 -1.19
N MET A 209 8.33 -14.74 0.05
CA MET A 209 9.20 -15.44 1.00
C MET A 209 8.60 -16.77 1.47
N ARG A 210 7.27 -16.85 1.59
CA ARG A 210 6.55 -17.99 2.15
C ARG A 210 6.90 -19.34 1.52
N ALA A 211 7.29 -19.39 0.26
CA ALA A 211 7.66 -20.65 -0.42
C ALA A 211 9.08 -21.13 -0.13
N HIS A 212 9.83 -20.46 0.75
CA HIS A 212 11.25 -20.69 0.96
C HIS A 212 11.56 -20.91 2.44
N GLU A 213 11.97 -22.12 2.80
CA GLU A 213 12.35 -22.48 4.16
C GLU A 213 13.52 -21.60 4.66
N GLY A 214 13.45 -21.17 5.91
CA GLY A 214 14.46 -20.35 6.56
C GLY A 214 14.41 -18.85 6.20
N ILE A 215 13.45 -18.42 5.38
CA ILE A 215 13.26 -17.01 5.02
C ILE A 215 11.82 -16.61 5.26
N GLY A 216 11.62 -15.67 6.19
CA GLY A 216 10.33 -15.02 6.46
C GLY A 216 10.49 -13.51 6.51
N THR A 217 9.40 -12.79 6.70
CA THR A 217 9.44 -11.31 6.75
C THR A 217 10.28 -10.81 7.92
N ALA A 218 10.43 -11.58 9.00
CA ALA A 218 11.32 -11.24 10.12
C ALA A 218 12.79 -11.07 9.71
N GLN A 219 13.24 -11.67 8.59
CA GLN A 219 14.59 -11.47 8.05
C GLN A 219 14.74 -10.19 7.22
N SER A 220 13.65 -9.51 6.89
CA SER A 220 13.70 -8.25 6.14
C SER A 220 14.47 -7.18 6.93
N HIS A 221 15.42 -6.54 6.26
CA HIS A 221 16.33 -5.53 6.83
C HIS A 221 17.30 -6.04 7.91
N LEU A 222 17.32 -7.35 8.21
CA LEU A 222 18.31 -7.99 9.11
C LEU A 222 19.33 -8.80 8.33
N THR A 223 18.89 -9.70 7.48
CA THR A 223 19.74 -10.56 6.64
C THR A 223 19.43 -10.40 5.15
N VAL A 224 18.24 -9.94 4.84
CA VAL A 224 17.74 -9.71 3.48
C VAL A 224 17.31 -8.25 3.34
N SER A 225 17.79 -7.59 2.29
CA SER A 225 17.33 -6.28 1.89
C SER A 225 16.06 -6.43 1.05
N THR A 226 14.97 -5.78 1.47
CA THR A 226 13.68 -5.82 0.78
C THR A 226 13.14 -4.42 0.58
N ALA A 227 12.53 -4.16 -0.57
CA ALA A 227 11.80 -2.93 -0.83
C ALA A 227 10.83 -3.11 -2.00
N PRO A 228 9.62 -2.52 -1.96
CA PRO A 228 8.81 -2.38 -3.16
C PRO A 228 9.50 -1.45 -4.15
N MET A 229 9.51 -1.83 -5.42
CA MET A 229 10.10 -1.05 -6.51
C MET A 229 9.03 -0.42 -7.40
N THR A 230 7.95 -1.16 -7.63
CA THR A 230 6.78 -0.67 -8.36
C THR A 230 5.50 -1.17 -7.70
N VAL A 231 4.42 -0.42 -7.86
CA VAL A 231 3.06 -0.88 -7.60
C VAL A 231 2.14 -0.35 -8.68
N THR A 232 1.33 -1.24 -9.24
CA THR A 232 0.25 -0.89 -10.17
C THR A 232 -1.07 -1.37 -9.60
N VAL A 233 -2.09 -0.52 -9.60
CA VAL A 233 -3.45 -0.86 -9.17
C VAL A 233 -4.43 -0.41 -10.24
N SER A 234 -5.35 -1.31 -10.64
CA SER A 234 -6.50 -0.99 -11.48
C SER A 234 -7.77 -1.18 -10.66
N PHE A 235 -8.59 -0.14 -10.57
CA PHE A 235 -9.90 -0.19 -9.95
C PHE A 235 -10.93 -0.53 -11.02
N HIS A 236 -11.84 -1.45 -10.75
CA HIS A 236 -12.70 -1.99 -11.81
C HIS A 236 -14.04 -1.27 -11.88
N GLU A 237 -14.82 -1.33 -10.83
CA GLU A 237 -16.20 -0.84 -10.83
C GLU A 237 -16.48 0.03 -9.60
N PRO A 238 -17.48 0.92 -9.68
CA PRO A 238 -18.07 1.45 -8.47
C PRO A 238 -18.59 0.30 -7.61
N PHE A 239 -18.26 0.27 -6.36
CA PHE A 239 -18.67 -0.77 -5.42
C PHE A 239 -19.18 -0.16 -4.12
N THR A 240 -20.00 -0.92 -3.41
CA THR A 240 -20.37 -0.58 -2.04
C THR A 240 -19.41 -1.30 -1.10
N TRP A 241 -18.70 -0.52 -0.29
CA TRP A 241 -17.85 -1.09 0.74
C TRP A 241 -18.64 -1.17 2.05
N ASP A 242 -19.04 -2.39 2.44
CA ASP A 242 -19.92 -2.65 3.57
C ASP A 242 -19.39 -3.71 4.55
N GLY A 243 -18.15 -4.18 4.35
CA GLY A 243 -17.58 -5.25 5.18
C GLY A 243 -16.14 -5.57 4.86
N TRP A 244 -15.82 -6.85 4.90
CA TRP A 244 -14.48 -7.36 4.64
C TRP A 244 -14.10 -7.31 3.16
N LEU A 245 -12.83 -7.04 2.90
CA LEU A 245 -12.20 -7.19 1.59
C LEU A 245 -11.22 -8.36 1.61
N LEU A 246 -11.29 -9.22 0.60
CA LEU A 246 -10.32 -10.28 0.39
C LEU A 246 -9.22 -9.79 -0.56
N TYR A 247 -8.01 -9.70 -0.06
CA TYR A 247 -6.80 -9.50 -0.87
C TYR A 247 -6.18 -10.85 -1.20
N THR A 248 -6.02 -11.12 -2.48
CA THR A 248 -5.31 -12.30 -2.97
C THR A 248 -3.94 -11.89 -3.45
N HIS A 249 -2.91 -12.69 -3.13
CA HIS A 249 -1.55 -12.46 -3.59
C HIS A 249 -1.01 -13.76 -4.16
N GLU A 250 -0.34 -13.67 -5.30
CA GLU A 250 0.36 -14.77 -5.96
C GLU A 250 1.75 -14.29 -6.40
N SER A 251 2.80 -14.86 -5.84
CA SER A 251 4.17 -14.61 -6.28
C SER A 251 4.48 -15.48 -7.48
N THR A 252 4.45 -14.87 -8.66
CA THR A 252 4.65 -15.60 -9.91
C THR A 252 6.12 -15.86 -10.22
N GLN A 253 7.04 -15.09 -9.61
CA GLN A 253 8.46 -15.23 -9.84
C GLN A 253 9.28 -14.58 -8.73
N VAL A 254 10.38 -15.22 -8.32
CA VAL A 254 11.47 -14.62 -7.56
C VAL A 254 12.79 -15.13 -8.16
N GLY A 255 13.74 -14.22 -8.38
CA GLY A 255 15.05 -14.53 -8.94
C GLY A 255 15.79 -13.29 -9.37
N ALA A 256 17.10 -13.38 -9.55
CA ALA A 256 17.98 -12.26 -9.90
C ALA A 256 17.86 -11.04 -8.96
N GLY A 257 17.47 -11.27 -7.69
CA GLY A 257 17.31 -10.22 -6.68
C GLY A 257 16.02 -9.43 -6.78
N MET A 258 15.04 -9.90 -7.55
CA MET A 258 13.72 -9.30 -7.72
C MET A 258 12.62 -10.34 -7.58
N SER A 259 11.42 -9.91 -7.18
CA SER A 259 10.21 -10.70 -7.23
C SER A 259 9.11 -9.94 -7.93
N TYR A 260 8.14 -10.68 -8.45
CA TYR A 260 6.88 -10.13 -8.95
C TYR A 260 5.70 -10.84 -8.30
N VAL A 261 4.78 -10.04 -7.77
CA VAL A 261 3.54 -10.50 -7.17
C VAL A 261 2.38 -9.83 -7.90
N ARG A 262 1.36 -10.62 -8.21
CA ARG A 262 0.05 -10.12 -8.67
C ARG A 262 -1.02 -10.43 -7.64
N GLY A 263 -2.11 -9.68 -7.68
CA GLY A 263 -3.21 -9.92 -6.77
C GLY A 263 -4.50 -9.24 -7.22
N ALA A 264 -5.54 -9.52 -6.47
CA ALA A 264 -6.87 -8.98 -6.66
C ALA A 264 -7.52 -8.64 -5.32
N VAL A 265 -8.47 -7.72 -5.35
CA VAL A 265 -9.26 -7.34 -4.18
C VAL A 265 -10.73 -7.62 -4.51
N HIS A 266 -11.36 -8.42 -3.65
CA HIS A 266 -12.78 -8.76 -3.78
C HIS A 266 -13.54 -8.29 -2.54
N THR A 267 -14.80 -7.91 -2.72
CA THR A 267 -15.73 -7.75 -1.60
C THR A 267 -16.06 -9.10 -0.98
N GLU A 268 -16.62 -9.10 0.23
CA GLU A 268 -17.11 -10.33 0.87
C GLU A 268 -18.21 -11.01 0.03
N SER A 269 -19.04 -10.22 -0.68
CA SER A 269 -20.07 -10.71 -1.62
C SER A 269 -19.49 -11.30 -2.91
N GLY A 270 -18.22 -11.09 -3.23
CA GLY A 270 -17.53 -11.70 -4.37
C GLY A 270 -17.27 -10.78 -5.56
N GLU A 271 -17.57 -9.49 -5.46
CA GLU A 271 -17.28 -8.52 -6.52
C GLU A 271 -15.78 -8.25 -6.62
N LEU A 272 -15.21 -8.31 -7.81
CA LEU A 272 -13.83 -7.94 -8.08
C LEU A 272 -13.72 -6.41 -8.21
N ILE A 273 -13.16 -5.75 -7.21
CA ILE A 273 -13.11 -4.28 -7.15
C ILE A 273 -11.77 -3.69 -7.58
N ALA A 274 -10.67 -4.45 -7.43
CA ALA A 274 -9.36 -4.02 -7.91
C ALA A 274 -8.48 -5.21 -8.28
N SER A 275 -7.49 -4.95 -9.15
CA SER A 275 -6.36 -5.85 -9.42
C SER A 275 -5.07 -5.07 -9.28
N PHE A 276 -4.00 -5.74 -8.83
CA PHE A 276 -2.72 -5.09 -8.61
C PHE A 276 -1.53 -5.97 -8.97
N GLY A 277 -0.38 -5.33 -9.14
CA GLY A 277 0.91 -5.97 -9.31
C GLY A 277 2.01 -5.19 -8.62
N GLN A 278 3.02 -5.88 -8.14
CA GLN A 278 4.16 -5.31 -7.43
C GLN A 278 5.45 -5.98 -7.86
N ASP A 279 6.45 -5.20 -8.27
CA ASP A 279 7.85 -5.64 -8.27
C ASP A 279 8.49 -5.27 -6.93
N ALA A 280 9.25 -6.19 -6.35
CA ALA A 280 9.99 -5.93 -5.12
C ALA A 280 11.44 -6.42 -5.23
N LEU A 281 12.34 -5.67 -4.59
CA LEU A 281 13.72 -6.07 -4.40
C LEU A 281 13.80 -7.08 -3.26
N ILE A 282 14.51 -8.20 -3.49
CA ILE A 282 14.86 -9.20 -2.47
C ILE A 282 16.32 -9.59 -2.70
N ARG A 283 17.24 -9.08 -1.89
CA ARG A 283 18.69 -9.27 -2.06
C ARG A 283 19.37 -9.57 -0.73
N PRO A 284 20.51 -10.25 -0.75
CA PRO A 284 21.33 -10.36 0.46
C PRO A 284 21.68 -8.98 1.01
N LEU A 285 21.59 -8.82 2.33
CA LEU A 285 22.06 -7.61 2.98
C LEU A 285 23.57 -7.53 2.85
N ARG A 286 24.10 -6.38 2.40
CA ARG A 286 25.55 -6.20 2.32
C ARG A 286 26.11 -6.01 3.73
N THR A 287 27.06 -6.83 4.11
CA THR A 287 27.73 -6.76 5.45
C THR A 287 28.48 -5.46 5.72
N THR A 288 28.66 -4.61 4.71
CA THR A 288 29.26 -3.27 4.85
C THR A 288 28.26 -2.18 5.23
N ASP A 289 26.97 -2.46 5.18
CA ASP A 289 25.91 -1.50 5.52
C ASP A 289 25.54 -1.67 6.99
N THR A 290 26.35 -1.11 7.89
CA THR A 290 26.17 -1.24 9.35
C THR A 290 25.10 -0.31 9.92
N SER A 291 24.39 0.46 9.12
CA SER A 291 23.26 1.26 9.58
C SER A 291 22.05 1.15 8.65
N ILE A 292 20.90 0.82 9.21
CA ILE A 292 19.59 0.86 8.57
C ILE A 292 19.32 2.23 7.94
N LYS A 293 19.92 3.30 8.48
CA LYS A 293 19.83 4.67 7.96
C LYS A 293 20.52 4.86 6.60
N GLU A 294 21.52 4.05 6.26
CA GLU A 294 22.22 4.12 4.97
C GLU A 294 21.53 3.28 3.88
N GLN A 295 20.79 2.24 4.27
CA GLN A 295 20.07 1.36 3.34
C GLN A 295 18.82 2.02 2.73
N SER A 296 18.28 3.04 3.36
CA SER A 296 17.18 3.86 2.81
C SER A 296 17.63 4.83 1.70
N ARG A 297 18.83 4.67 1.17
CA ARG A 297 19.38 5.49 0.06
C ARG A 297 19.11 4.91 -1.34
N LEU A 298 18.28 3.87 -1.44
CA LEU A 298 17.74 3.43 -2.74
C LEU A 298 16.48 4.19 -3.09
#